data_f33bef161b038739e90cbca7754b56e3
#
_entry.id   f33bef161b038739e90cbca7754b56e3
#
_cell.length_a   1.000
_cell.length_b   1.000
_cell.length_c   1.000
_cell.angle_alpha   90.00
_cell.angle_beta   90.00
_cell.angle_gamma   90.00
#
_symmetry.space_group_name_H-M   'P 1'
#
loop_
_entity.id
_entity.type
_entity.pdbx_description
1 polymer ?
#
loop_
_entity_poly.entity_id
_entity_poly.type
_entity_poly.pdbx_seq_one_letter_code
_entity_poly.pdbx_strand_id
1 'polypeptide(L)'
;MSQTEVQLIKSSSVVDGDIVGMSSSKLSGALPAISGASLTNLPAGGITQADIFRFTTSTGLTYDTVTVIDSNWERPDESDDVFDKIGTGMSESSGIFTFPATGIYLVQWIVRFYGTSNSNANHIYIDATVNNSTYVTVAQSAGLMSGNGQMTVIAQSFLDISDTTNRKVRFKVYAAANNQQILGNTSKQETYATFIRLADT
;
A
#
# COMPACT_ATOMS: atom_id res chain seq x y z
N MET A 1 -64.60 1.60 -1.79
CA MET A 1 -63.86 2.26 -2.91
C MET A 1 -62.90 3.25 -2.27
N SER A 2 -61.63 2.94 -2.30
CA SER A 2 -60.60 3.85 -1.81
C SER A 2 -60.27 4.84 -2.90
N GLN A 3 -60.57 6.10 -2.69
CA GLN A 3 -60.13 7.18 -3.55
C GLN A 3 -58.68 7.47 -3.24
N THR A 4 -57.81 7.20 -4.20
CA THR A 4 -56.42 7.70 -4.14
C THR A 4 -56.47 9.16 -4.61
N GLU A 5 -56.50 10.10 -3.66
CA GLU A 5 -56.33 11.53 -3.99
C GLU A 5 -54.90 11.73 -4.49
N VAL A 6 -54.77 11.98 -5.78
CA VAL A 6 -53.53 12.55 -6.33
C VAL A 6 -53.60 14.05 -6.07
N GLN A 7 -53.05 14.51 -4.96
CA GLN A 7 -52.86 15.93 -4.74
C GLN A 7 -51.78 16.45 -5.70
N LEU A 8 -52.16 17.30 -6.63
CA LEU A 8 -51.21 18.09 -7.42
C LEU A 8 -50.53 19.09 -6.46
N ILE A 9 -49.33 18.80 -6.06
CA ILE A 9 -48.50 19.70 -5.26
C ILE A 9 -48.06 20.84 -6.17
N LYS A 10 -48.58 22.07 -5.96
CA LYS A 10 -48.06 23.27 -6.64
C LYS A 10 -46.61 23.47 -6.33
N SER A 11 -45.80 23.80 -7.34
CA SER A 11 -44.37 24.09 -7.19
C SER A 11 -44.16 25.28 -6.23
N SER A 12 -43.94 25.07 -5.00
CA SER A 12 -43.63 25.98 -3.87
C SER A 12 -44.43 25.69 -2.59
N SER A 13 -45.26 24.61 -2.61
CA SER A 13 -46.04 24.24 -1.41
C SER A 13 -45.43 23.10 -0.59
N VAL A 14 -44.32 22.52 -1.02
CA VAL A 14 -43.58 21.53 -0.26
C VAL A 14 -42.36 22.23 0.35
N VAL A 15 -42.33 22.37 1.65
CA VAL A 15 -41.16 22.85 2.42
C VAL A 15 -40.40 21.67 3.00
N ASP A 16 -39.12 21.88 3.32
CA ASP A 16 -38.22 20.80 3.83
C ASP A 16 -38.83 20.01 4.99
N GLY A 17 -39.67 20.65 5.81
CA GLY A 17 -40.33 20.00 6.93
C GLY A 17 -41.42 18.98 6.51
N ASP A 18 -41.90 19.03 5.27
CA ASP A 18 -42.92 18.12 4.75
C ASP A 18 -42.33 16.80 4.19
N ILE A 19 -40.98 16.75 4.06
CA ILE A 19 -40.27 15.60 3.50
C ILE A 19 -39.67 14.77 4.66
N VAL A 20 -40.47 13.88 5.19
CA VAL A 20 -40.04 12.94 6.21
C VAL A 20 -39.58 11.63 5.56
N GLY A 21 -38.33 11.56 5.18
CA GLY A 21 -37.71 10.37 4.64
C GLY A 21 -38.00 10.13 3.14
N MET A 22 -37.04 10.44 2.30
CA MET A 22 -37.10 10.12 0.87
C MET A 22 -36.18 8.95 0.58
N SER A 23 -36.71 7.86 0.01
CA SER A 23 -35.88 6.76 -0.47
C SER A 23 -34.99 7.23 -1.63
N SER A 24 -33.71 6.85 -1.62
CA SER A 24 -32.77 7.16 -2.69
C SER A 24 -33.21 6.70 -4.07
N SER A 25 -34.08 5.66 -4.15
CA SER A 25 -34.67 5.19 -5.41
C SER A 25 -35.66 6.17 -6.06
N LYS A 26 -36.10 7.19 -5.32
CA LYS A 26 -37.00 8.26 -5.82
C LYS A 26 -36.25 9.52 -6.25
N LEU A 27 -34.93 9.57 -6.02
CA LEU A 27 -34.11 10.66 -6.49
C LEU A 27 -33.57 10.31 -7.86
N SER A 28 -34.06 11.00 -8.90
CA SER A 28 -33.55 10.86 -10.26
C SER A 28 -33.00 12.18 -10.76
N GLY A 29 -31.88 12.12 -11.47
CA GLY A 29 -31.17 13.30 -11.98
C GLY A 29 -30.00 13.74 -11.08
N ALA A 30 -29.21 14.70 -11.57
CA ALA A 30 -28.14 15.29 -10.79
C ALA A 30 -28.72 16.16 -9.66
N LEU A 31 -28.24 15.97 -8.44
CA LEU A 31 -28.56 16.91 -7.36
C LEU A 31 -28.00 18.29 -7.70
N PRO A 32 -28.71 19.39 -7.37
CA PRO A 32 -28.11 20.72 -7.46
C PRO A 32 -26.78 20.76 -6.73
N ALA A 33 -25.87 21.66 -7.14
CA ALA A 33 -24.62 21.89 -6.46
C ALA A 33 -24.87 22.45 -5.05
N ILE A 34 -25.15 21.57 -4.10
CA ILE A 34 -25.32 21.88 -2.68
C ILE A 34 -24.02 21.63 -1.96
N SER A 35 -23.75 22.42 -0.94
CA SER A 35 -22.60 22.18 -0.07
C SER A 35 -22.71 20.78 0.56
N GLY A 36 -21.68 19.96 0.38
CA GLY A 36 -21.58 18.64 1.04
C GLY A 36 -21.38 18.72 2.56
N ALA A 37 -21.28 19.92 3.14
CA ALA A 37 -20.95 20.12 4.56
C ALA A 37 -21.98 19.51 5.53
N SER A 38 -23.20 19.30 5.08
CA SER A 38 -24.29 18.68 5.87
C SER A 38 -24.54 17.20 5.53
N LEU A 39 -23.78 16.63 4.60
CA LEU A 39 -23.89 15.22 4.28
C LEU A 39 -23.16 14.42 5.35
N THR A 40 -23.90 13.54 6.05
CA THR A 40 -23.33 12.60 7.03
C THR A 40 -23.14 11.23 6.39
N ASN A 41 -22.23 10.43 6.91
CA ASN A 41 -21.89 9.10 6.40
C ASN A 41 -21.36 9.06 4.97
N LEU A 42 -20.74 10.15 4.50
CA LEU A 42 -19.93 10.06 3.30
C LEU A 42 -18.74 9.13 3.59
N PRO A 43 -18.38 8.24 2.66
CA PRO A 43 -17.12 7.52 2.77
C PRO A 43 -16.00 8.51 3.00
N ALA A 44 -15.11 8.24 3.96
CA ALA A 44 -13.95 9.10 4.17
C ALA A 44 -13.18 9.19 2.84
N GLY A 45 -13.15 10.37 2.24
CA GLY A 45 -12.30 10.61 1.08
C GLY A 45 -10.84 10.57 1.51
N GLY A 46 -9.97 9.96 0.68
CA GLY A 46 -8.54 9.93 0.93
C GLY A 46 -7.97 8.52 1.13
N ILE A 47 -6.73 8.47 1.61
CA ILE A 47 -6.01 7.21 1.84
C ILE A 47 -6.55 6.56 3.11
N THR A 48 -7.13 5.36 2.96
CA THR A 48 -7.74 4.59 4.07
C THR A 48 -6.80 3.55 4.66
N GLN A 49 -5.75 3.17 3.94
CA GLN A 49 -4.72 2.23 4.38
C GLN A 49 -3.36 2.71 3.86
N ALA A 50 -2.42 2.88 4.75
CA ALA A 50 -1.00 3.08 4.43
C ALA A 50 -0.14 2.47 5.54
N ASP A 51 1.00 1.93 5.15
CA ASP A 51 1.94 1.31 6.09
C ASP A 51 3.36 1.36 5.56
N ILE A 52 4.31 1.25 6.46
CA ILE A 52 5.74 1.15 6.16
C ILE A 52 6.37 0.11 7.07
N PHE A 53 7.29 -0.68 6.51
CA PHE A 53 8.15 -1.59 7.27
C PHE A 53 9.59 -1.31 6.92
N ARG A 54 10.40 -1.08 7.93
CA ARG A 54 11.84 -0.90 7.78
C ARG A 54 12.59 -2.20 8.03
N PHE A 55 13.77 -2.29 7.44
CA PHE A 55 14.74 -3.34 7.69
C PHE A 55 15.66 -2.88 8.82
N THR A 56 15.73 -3.66 9.90
CA THR A 56 16.35 -3.20 11.16
C THR A 56 17.85 -3.44 11.24
N THR A 57 18.36 -4.46 10.54
CA THR A 57 19.74 -4.95 10.74
C THR A 57 20.47 -5.06 9.42
N SER A 58 21.59 -4.35 9.27
CA SER A 58 22.45 -4.49 8.07
C SER A 58 22.88 -5.94 7.88
N THR A 59 22.63 -6.49 6.70
CA THR A 59 22.84 -7.91 6.41
C THR A 59 23.69 -8.07 5.16
N GLY A 60 24.77 -8.87 5.30
CA GLY A 60 25.64 -9.26 4.19
C GLY A 60 24.90 -10.16 3.20
N LEU A 61 25.19 -9.99 1.92
CA LEU A 61 24.59 -10.75 0.83
C LEU A 61 25.58 -11.75 0.25
N THR A 62 25.08 -12.91 -0.13
CA THR A 62 25.85 -13.90 -0.87
C THR A 62 25.95 -13.49 -2.33
N TYR A 63 27.17 -13.48 -2.87
CA TYR A 63 27.45 -13.20 -4.28
C TYR A 63 26.66 -14.15 -5.19
N ASP A 64 26.16 -13.62 -6.30
CA ASP A 64 25.43 -14.35 -7.36
C ASP A 64 24.21 -15.14 -6.85
N THR A 65 23.57 -14.63 -5.80
CA THR A 65 22.44 -15.29 -5.15
C THR A 65 21.27 -14.33 -4.98
N VAL A 66 20.09 -14.78 -5.39
CA VAL A 66 18.83 -14.09 -5.09
C VAL A 66 18.38 -14.51 -3.69
N THR A 67 18.26 -13.54 -2.80
CA THR A 67 17.87 -13.74 -1.40
C THR A 67 16.48 -13.16 -1.16
N VAL A 68 15.58 -13.96 -0.59
CA VAL A 68 14.30 -13.47 -0.04
C VAL A 68 14.60 -12.81 1.30
N ILE A 69 14.04 -11.62 1.53
CA ILE A 69 14.15 -10.93 2.82
C ILE A 69 13.01 -11.42 3.71
N ASP A 70 13.30 -12.41 4.54
CA ASP A 70 12.33 -13.14 5.37
C ASP A 70 12.35 -12.75 6.85
N SER A 71 13.22 -11.84 7.25
CA SER A 71 13.42 -11.45 8.65
C SER A 71 13.90 -10.01 8.78
N ASN A 72 14.06 -9.53 10.02
CA ASN A 72 14.51 -8.18 10.37
C ASN A 72 13.55 -7.06 9.88
N TRP A 73 12.27 -7.35 9.80
CA TRP A 73 11.23 -6.39 9.48
C TRP A 73 10.64 -5.79 10.75
N GLU A 74 10.44 -4.49 10.75
CA GLU A 74 9.84 -3.74 11.83
C GLU A 74 8.93 -2.65 11.27
N ARG A 75 7.74 -2.50 11.85
CA ARG A 75 6.97 -1.27 11.65
C ARG A 75 7.55 -0.21 12.57
N PRO A 76 7.83 1.02 12.08
CA PRO A 76 8.24 2.12 12.95
C PRO A 76 7.14 2.37 14.01
N ASP A 77 7.44 2.12 15.27
CA ASP A 77 6.51 2.21 16.39
C ASP A 77 7.14 2.83 17.66
N GLU A 78 8.38 3.32 17.55
CA GLU A 78 9.05 3.97 18.65
C GLU A 78 8.48 5.36 18.91
N SER A 79 8.58 5.83 20.15
CA SER A 79 8.01 7.12 20.59
C SER A 79 8.55 8.32 19.83
N ASP A 80 9.68 8.18 19.18
CA ASP A 80 10.34 9.25 18.40
C ASP A 80 10.02 9.19 16.91
N ASP A 81 9.32 8.15 16.45
CA ASP A 81 8.89 8.01 15.05
C ASP A 81 7.68 8.90 14.77
N VAL A 82 7.78 9.72 13.73
CA VAL A 82 6.72 10.66 13.33
C VAL A 82 5.69 10.02 12.40
N PHE A 83 5.82 8.74 12.07
CA PHE A 83 4.90 7.99 11.22
C PHE A 83 4.36 6.76 11.95
N ASP A 84 3.04 6.60 11.90
CA ASP A 84 2.33 5.36 12.19
C ASP A 84 1.53 4.95 10.94
N LYS A 85 0.98 3.73 10.94
CA LYS A 85 0.10 3.26 9.86
C LYS A 85 -1.21 4.04 9.80
N ILE A 86 -1.80 4.13 8.63
CA ILE A 86 -3.18 4.57 8.43
C ILE A 86 -4.06 3.32 8.30
N GLY A 87 -5.12 3.24 9.07
CA GLY A 87 -6.04 2.10 9.09
C GLY A 87 -5.47 0.88 9.82
N THR A 88 -5.80 -0.32 9.36
CA THR A 88 -5.37 -1.58 9.98
C THR A 88 -3.88 -1.86 9.77
N GLY A 89 -3.34 -1.44 8.62
CA GLY A 89 -1.97 -1.73 8.22
C GLY A 89 -1.76 -3.17 7.74
N MET A 90 -0.57 -3.43 7.19
CA MET A 90 -0.15 -4.76 6.73
C MET A 90 0.12 -5.69 7.92
N SER A 91 -0.01 -6.99 7.72
CA SER A 91 0.63 -7.97 8.62
C SER A 91 1.81 -8.61 7.92
N GLU A 92 2.90 -8.81 8.68
CA GLU A 92 4.14 -9.43 8.20
C GLU A 92 4.41 -10.71 8.97
N SER A 93 4.84 -11.74 8.26
CA SER A 93 5.33 -12.99 8.85
C SER A 93 6.33 -13.65 7.91
N SER A 94 7.57 -13.82 8.37
CA SER A 94 8.66 -14.45 7.61
C SER A 94 8.86 -13.83 6.23
N GLY A 95 8.83 -12.50 6.14
CA GLY A 95 9.01 -11.72 4.91
C GLY A 95 7.80 -11.72 3.97
N ILE A 96 6.70 -12.32 4.37
CA ILE A 96 5.44 -12.33 3.61
C ILE A 96 4.49 -11.29 4.19
N PHE A 97 4.07 -10.36 3.34
CA PHE A 97 3.17 -9.27 3.69
C PHE A 97 1.76 -9.59 3.21
N THR A 98 0.79 -9.50 4.13
CA THR A 98 -0.63 -9.72 3.88
C THR A 98 -1.38 -8.39 3.96
N PHE A 99 -2.21 -8.12 2.94
CA PHE A 99 -2.99 -6.90 2.84
C PHE A 99 -4.21 -6.92 3.78
N PRO A 100 -4.53 -5.79 4.45
CA PRO A 100 -5.64 -5.74 5.41
C PRO A 100 -7.02 -5.69 4.74
N ALA A 101 -7.10 -5.25 3.49
CA ALA A 101 -8.34 -5.09 2.72
C ALA A 101 -8.07 -5.28 1.24
N THR A 102 -9.10 -5.57 0.46
CA THR A 102 -9.06 -5.54 -1.01
C THR A 102 -8.88 -4.11 -1.52
N GLY A 103 -8.38 -3.95 -2.73
CA GLY A 103 -8.15 -2.63 -3.33
C GLY A 103 -6.91 -2.59 -4.21
N ILE A 104 -6.68 -1.44 -4.83
CA ILE A 104 -5.47 -1.15 -5.61
C ILE A 104 -4.43 -0.56 -4.67
N TYR A 105 -3.29 -1.23 -4.56
CA TYR A 105 -2.18 -0.79 -3.72
C TYR A 105 -0.98 -0.37 -4.56
N LEU A 106 -0.38 0.77 -4.21
CA LEU A 106 0.99 1.07 -4.55
C LEU A 106 1.90 0.37 -3.54
N VAL A 107 2.78 -0.48 -4.05
CA VAL A 107 3.83 -1.15 -3.26
C VAL A 107 5.18 -0.65 -3.74
N GLN A 108 6.01 -0.18 -2.82
CA GLN A 108 7.37 0.26 -3.10
C GLN A 108 8.36 -0.55 -2.27
N TRP A 109 9.47 -0.92 -2.88
CA TRP A 109 10.62 -1.56 -2.24
C TRP A 109 11.83 -0.69 -2.46
N ILE A 110 12.38 -0.13 -1.39
CA ILE A 110 13.52 0.77 -1.39
C ILE A 110 14.66 0.09 -0.64
N VAL A 111 15.78 -0.09 -1.30
CA VAL A 111 16.96 -0.76 -0.74
C VAL A 111 18.17 0.13 -0.81
N ARG A 112 18.81 0.33 0.31
CA ARG A 112 20.11 0.96 0.40
C ARG A 112 21.19 -0.12 0.50
N PHE A 113 21.97 -0.24 -0.56
CA PHE A 113 23.14 -1.11 -0.59
C PHE A 113 24.40 -0.39 -0.09
N TYR A 114 25.28 -1.15 0.53
CA TYR A 114 26.66 -0.78 0.77
C TYR A 114 27.56 -1.91 0.30
N GLY A 115 28.73 -1.59 -0.26
CA GLY A 115 29.71 -2.59 -0.65
C GLY A 115 31.10 -2.02 -0.78
N THR A 116 32.09 -2.89 -0.70
CA THR A 116 33.51 -2.54 -0.84
C THR A 116 34.08 -3.00 -2.19
N SER A 117 33.27 -3.60 -3.03
CA SER A 117 33.63 -4.07 -4.36
C SER A 117 32.73 -3.46 -5.42
N ASN A 118 33.26 -3.27 -6.63
CA ASN A 118 32.45 -2.88 -7.79
C ASN A 118 31.37 -3.93 -8.04
N SER A 119 30.14 -3.48 -8.29
CA SER A 119 29.02 -4.34 -8.63
C SER A 119 28.52 -3.98 -10.03
N ASN A 120 28.37 -4.97 -10.89
CA ASN A 120 27.83 -4.76 -12.24
C ASN A 120 26.34 -4.41 -12.21
N ALA A 121 25.56 -5.00 -11.33
CA ALA A 121 24.19 -4.60 -11.06
C ALA A 121 23.66 -5.37 -9.83
N ASN A 122 23.46 -4.70 -8.70
CA ASN A 122 22.66 -5.26 -7.63
C ASN A 122 21.19 -5.06 -7.97
N HIS A 123 20.38 -6.08 -7.82
CA HIS A 123 18.96 -6.04 -8.16
C HIS A 123 18.09 -6.11 -6.91
N ILE A 124 16.90 -5.55 -7.03
CA ILE A 124 15.82 -5.69 -6.08
C ILE A 124 14.55 -6.13 -6.81
N TYR A 125 13.70 -6.90 -6.14
CA TYR A 125 12.50 -7.46 -6.74
C TYR A 125 11.32 -7.35 -5.80
N ILE A 126 10.15 -7.09 -6.37
CA ILE A 126 8.86 -7.27 -5.72
C ILE A 126 8.24 -8.53 -6.34
N ASP A 127 8.00 -9.53 -5.51
CA ASP A 127 7.28 -10.74 -5.90
C ASP A 127 5.87 -10.70 -5.33
N ALA A 128 4.89 -11.05 -6.13
CA ALA A 128 3.50 -11.19 -5.71
C ALA A 128 2.95 -12.59 -6.00
N THR A 129 1.93 -12.99 -5.26
CA THR A 129 1.21 -14.24 -5.48
C THR A 129 -0.29 -14.01 -5.54
N VAL A 130 -0.99 -14.87 -6.27
CA VAL A 130 -2.45 -14.89 -6.36
C VAL A 130 -3.07 -16.14 -5.71
N ASN A 131 -2.25 -17.08 -5.25
CA ASN A 131 -2.67 -18.36 -4.70
C ASN A 131 -1.96 -18.73 -3.39
N ASN A 132 -1.29 -17.75 -2.75
CA ASN A 132 -0.51 -17.91 -1.51
C ASN A 132 0.59 -19.00 -1.57
N SER A 133 1.05 -19.39 -2.76
CA SER A 133 2.09 -20.42 -2.91
C SER A 133 3.10 -20.10 -3.99
N THR A 134 2.65 -19.78 -5.20
CA THR A 134 3.53 -19.48 -6.33
C THR A 134 3.72 -17.98 -6.45
N TYR A 135 4.96 -17.52 -6.29
CA TYR A 135 5.33 -16.11 -6.41
C TYR A 135 5.93 -15.83 -7.77
N VAL A 136 5.53 -14.71 -8.37
CA VAL A 136 6.09 -14.17 -9.60
C VAL A 136 6.64 -12.76 -9.34
N THR A 137 7.74 -12.43 -10.01
CA THR A 137 8.30 -11.08 -9.95
C THR A 137 7.41 -10.12 -10.75
N VAL A 138 6.86 -9.12 -10.09
CA VAL A 138 5.96 -8.10 -10.67
C VAL A 138 6.67 -6.78 -10.91
N ALA A 139 7.78 -6.53 -10.20
CA ALA A 139 8.65 -5.39 -10.45
C ALA A 139 10.09 -5.73 -10.08
N GLN A 140 11.02 -5.12 -10.80
CA GLN A 140 12.45 -5.17 -10.47
C GLN A 140 13.11 -3.84 -10.80
N SER A 141 14.21 -3.57 -10.12
CA SER A 141 15.12 -2.48 -10.42
C SER A 141 16.55 -2.90 -10.13
N ALA A 142 17.51 -2.19 -10.67
CA ALA A 142 18.92 -2.48 -10.47
C ALA A 142 19.74 -1.21 -10.37
N GLY A 143 20.89 -1.31 -9.71
CA GLY A 143 21.85 -0.22 -9.60
C GLY A 143 23.29 -0.73 -9.68
N LEU A 144 24.15 0.13 -10.18
CA LEU A 144 25.59 -0.09 -10.25
C LEU A 144 26.27 0.51 -9.03
N MET A 145 27.23 -0.22 -8.47
CA MET A 145 28.07 0.29 -7.40
C MET A 145 29.53 0.31 -7.83
N SER A 146 30.19 1.44 -7.64
CA SER A 146 31.61 1.61 -7.96
C SER A 146 32.43 1.68 -6.65
N GLY A 147 33.31 0.74 -6.45
CA GLY A 147 34.24 0.72 -5.34
C GLY A 147 33.55 0.62 -3.96
N ASN A 148 34.16 1.29 -3.00
CA ASN A 148 33.64 1.39 -1.62
C ASN A 148 32.57 2.48 -1.58
N GLY A 149 31.30 2.09 -1.59
CA GLY A 149 30.23 3.08 -1.72
C GLY A 149 28.86 2.58 -1.27
N GLN A 150 27.89 3.45 -1.44
CA GLN A 150 26.48 3.20 -1.15
C GLN A 150 25.64 3.61 -2.34
N MET A 151 24.52 2.92 -2.56
CA MET A 151 23.52 3.30 -3.52
C MET A 151 22.13 2.96 -3.00
N THR A 152 21.13 3.70 -3.49
CA THR A 152 19.72 3.38 -3.22
C THR A 152 19.06 2.96 -4.53
N VAL A 153 18.32 1.85 -4.48
CA VAL A 153 17.56 1.31 -5.60
C VAL A 153 16.10 1.24 -5.20
N ILE A 154 15.19 1.60 -6.12
CA ILE A 154 13.76 1.64 -5.89
C ILE A 154 13.07 0.79 -6.95
N ALA A 155 12.21 -0.13 -6.51
CA ALA A 155 11.23 -0.83 -7.34
C ALA A 155 9.82 -0.50 -6.85
N GLN A 156 8.86 -0.41 -7.75
CA GLN A 156 7.46 -0.16 -7.39
C GLN A 156 6.50 -0.84 -8.35
N SER A 157 5.31 -1.15 -7.86
CA SER A 157 4.23 -1.72 -8.67
C SER A 157 2.87 -1.34 -8.10
N PHE A 158 1.87 -1.28 -8.97
CA PHE A 158 0.47 -1.32 -8.55
C PHE A 158 0.02 -2.76 -8.49
N LEU A 159 -0.60 -3.14 -7.37
CA LEU A 159 -1.14 -4.47 -7.16
C LEU A 159 -2.65 -4.38 -6.94
N ASP A 160 -3.41 -5.12 -7.76
CA ASP A 160 -4.83 -5.32 -7.55
C ASP A 160 -5.04 -6.46 -6.54
N ILE A 161 -5.49 -6.13 -5.35
CA ILE A 161 -5.73 -7.06 -4.25
C ILE A 161 -7.24 -7.35 -4.18
N SER A 162 -7.68 -8.32 -4.95
CA SER A 162 -9.09 -8.77 -4.94
C SER A 162 -9.38 -9.87 -3.91
N ASP A 163 -8.34 -10.40 -3.25
CA ASP A 163 -8.43 -11.46 -2.23
C ASP A 163 -7.25 -11.34 -1.24
N THR A 164 -7.54 -11.00 -0.01
CA THR A 164 -6.51 -10.82 1.04
C THR A 164 -5.96 -12.14 1.59
N THR A 165 -6.64 -13.25 1.38
CA THR A 165 -6.19 -14.58 1.82
C THR A 165 -5.07 -15.11 0.93
N ASN A 166 -5.23 -14.97 -0.38
CA ASN A 166 -4.36 -15.58 -1.37
C ASN A 166 -3.37 -14.61 -2.01
N ARG A 167 -3.70 -13.30 -2.09
CA ARG A 167 -2.82 -12.29 -2.67
C ARG A 167 -1.90 -11.71 -1.62
N LYS A 168 -0.61 -11.93 -1.79
CA LYS A 168 0.45 -11.50 -0.86
C LYS A 168 1.65 -10.99 -1.64
N VAL A 169 2.55 -10.32 -0.95
CA VAL A 169 3.78 -9.79 -1.53
C VAL A 169 4.97 -10.12 -0.64
N ARG A 170 6.16 -10.27 -1.25
CA ARG A 170 7.45 -10.42 -0.59
C ARG A 170 8.54 -9.71 -1.39
N PHE A 171 9.69 -9.54 -0.78
CA PHE A 171 10.79 -8.78 -1.35
C PHE A 171 12.06 -9.63 -1.46
N LYS A 172 12.81 -9.39 -2.53
CA LYS A 172 14.10 -10.07 -2.78
C LYS A 172 15.17 -9.07 -3.16
N VAL A 173 16.40 -9.48 -2.93
CA VAL A 173 17.61 -8.77 -3.38
C VAL A 173 18.56 -9.74 -4.07
N TYR A 174 19.44 -9.22 -4.90
CA TYR A 174 20.52 -9.96 -5.55
C TYR A 174 21.79 -9.13 -5.49
N ALA A 175 22.90 -9.76 -5.09
CA ALA A 175 24.21 -9.17 -5.05
C ALA A 175 25.06 -9.63 -6.24
N ALA A 176 25.45 -8.69 -7.11
CA ALA A 176 26.27 -8.97 -8.27
C ALA A 176 27.78 -8.92 -8.00
N ALA A 177 28.20 -8.78 -6.73
CA ALA A 177 29.59 -8.82 -6.30
C ALA A 177 29.71 -9.33 -4.87
N ASN A 178 30.91 -9.75 -4.49
CA ASN A 178 31.24 -10.05 -3.08
C ASN A 178 31.24 -8.79 -2.22
N ASN A 179 31.15 -8.97 -0.91
CA ASN A 179 31.19 -7.90 0.08
C ASN A 179 30.10 -6.82 -0.12
N GLN A 180 28.94 -7.25 -0.54
CA GLN A 180 27.74 -6.43 -0.63
C GLN A 180 26.86 -6.70 0.58
N GLN A 181 26.15 -5.67 1.05
CA GLN A 181 25.15 -5.77 2.10
C GLN A 181 23.98 -4.81 1.82
N ILE A 182 22.84 -5.11 2.36
CA ILE A 182 21.73 -4.16 2.52
C ILE A 182 21.83 -3.52 3.89
N LEU A 183 21.57 -2.22 3.96
CA LEU A 183 21.64 -1.47 5.20
C LEU A 183 20.30 -1.50 5.91
N GLY A 184 20.34 -1.81 7.21
CA GLY A 184 19.20 -1.77 8.10
C GLY A 184 19.45 -0.82 9.27
N ASN A 185 18.37 -0.27 9.84
CA ASN A 185 18.45 0.65 10.96
C ASN A 185 17.12 0.65 11.73
N THR A 186 17.17 0.65 13.06
CA THR A 186 15.99 0.67 13.93
C THR A 186 15.42 2.07 14.15
N SER A 187 16.17 3.14 13.83
CA SER A 187 15.78 4.52 14.11
C SER A 187 15.46 5.32 12.86
N LYS A 188 15.68 4.79 11.66
CA LYS A 188 15.41 5.47 10.39
C LYS A 188 15.25 4.48 9.24
N GLN A 189 14.56 4.91 8.19
CA GLN A 189 14.30 4.11 7.00
C GLN A 189 15.51 4.20 6.04
N GLU A 190 16.41 3.21 6.09
CA GLU A 190 17.48 3.03 5.11
C GLU A 190 17.06 2.06 4.01
N THR A 191 16.60 0.86 4.41
CA THR A 191 15.95 -0.11 3.54
C THR A 191 14.55 -0.35 4.09
N TYR A 192 13.52 -0.20 3.24
CA TYR A 192 12.13 -0.26 3.70
C TYR A 192 11.14 -0.56 2.58
N ALA A 193 9.98 -1.07 2.94
CA ALA A 193 8.84 -1.27 2.06
C ALA A 193 7.68 -0.35 2.46
N THR A 194 7.00 0.24 1.48
CA THR A 194 5.84 1.10 1.68
C THR A 194 4.63 0.54 0.95
N PHE A 195 3.47 0.64 1.59
CA PHE A 195 2.19 0.15 1.08
C PHE A 195 1.14 1.25 1.21
N ILE A 196 0.51 1.63 0.11
CA ILE A 196 -0.53 2.66 0.10
C ILE A 196 -1.72 2.16 -0.71
N ARG A 197 -2.89 2.07 -0.09
CA ARG A 197 -4.14 1.75 -0.79
C ARG A 197 -4.67 3.00 -1.48
N LEU A 198 -4.81 2.94 -2.78
CA LEU A 198 -5.20 4.07 -3.62
C LEU A 198 -6.70 4.11 -3.91
N ALA A 199 -7.31 2.92 -4.09
CA ALA A 199 -8.70 2.80 -4.51
C ALA A 199 -9.29 1.44 -4.11
N ASP A 200 -10.60 1.31 -4.22
CA ASP A 200 -11.30 0.02 -4.22
C ASP A 200 -10.98 -0.77 -5.52
N THR A 201 -11.19 -2.10 -5.50
CA THR A 201 -11.12 -2.97 -6.67
C THR A 201 -12.43 -2.93 -7.44
#